data_984329fb0752aadc7a374a2c87786854
#
_entry.id   984329fb0752aadc7a374a2c87786854
#
_cell.length_a   1.000
_cell.length_b   1.000
_cell.length_c   1.000
_cell.angle_alpha   90.00
_cell.angle_beta   90.00
_cell.angle_gamma   90.00
#
_symmetry.space_group_name_H-M   'P 1'
#
loop_
_entity.id
_entity.type
_entity.pdbx_description
1 polymer ?
#
loop_
_entity_poly.entity_id
_entity_poly.type
_entity_poly.pdbx_seq_one_letter_code
_entity_poly.pdbx_strand_id
1 'polypeptide(L)'
;STYWSVQVARVEYQANKTYNYTSLHRLTYINYANKAGSNGNPESIGTLTRCDAALSTDSKYIIIWAKAGSNLQYSCYDFTEVNKALDKEETVSCKSNSILSKALKYYFIKQSDETTYPQKSFQGIELTNGLNIYQSSGKDNLDNCIANISKSGNWKSTAVISVPRFNDEKVILNKSNVEIEGIKIRGSKLFFATIINDGSRNSYIYSIDKSVMD
;
A
#
# COMPACT_ATOMS: atom_id res chain seq x y z
N SER A 1 -13.46 -0.94 18.43
CA SER A 1 -12.81 -0.03 17.44
C SER A 1 -11.72 -0.80 16.72
N THR A 2 -11.70 -0.72 15.41
CA THR A 2 -10.67 -1.36 14.60
C THR A 2 -9.45 -0.45 14.61
N TYR A 3 -8.35 -0.92 15.17
CA TYR A 3 -7.08 -0.19 15.15
C TYR A 3 -6.28 -0.63 13.91
N TRP A 4 -6.02 0.32 13.01
CA TRP A 4 -5.16 0.11 11.87
C TRP A 4 -3.69 0.33 12.24
N SER A 5 -2.78 -0.28 11.48
CA SER A 5 -1.35 -0.03 11.62
C SER A 5 -1.01 1.43 11.34
N VAL A 6 -0.18 2.03 12.19
CA VAL A 6 0.33 3.41 12.06
C VAL A 6 1.86 3.47 12.06
N GLN A 7 2.53 2.32 11.99
CA GLN A 7 3.98 2.17 11.91
C GLN A 7 4.33 1.07 10.92
N VAL A 8 5.53 1.12 10.36
CA VAL A 8 6.10 0.09 9.51
C VAL A 8 7.30 -0.50 10.23
N ALA A 9 7.29 -1.79 10.51
CA ALA A 9 8.37 -2.48 11.21
C ALA A 9 9.12 -3.43 10.27
N ARG A 10 10.43 -3.56 10.52
CA ARG A 10 11.28 -4.58 9.92
C ARG A 10 11.44 -5.74 10.90
N VAL A 11 11.26 -6.95 10.41
CA VAL A 11 11.45 -8.18 11.18
C VAL A 11 12.21 -9.22 10.35
N GLU A 12 13.17 -9.88 10.97
CA GLU A 12 13.75 -11.09 10.39
C GLU A 12 12.83 -12.28 10.70
N TYR A 13 12.18 -12.81 9.66
CA TYR A 13 11.25 -13.91 9.84
C TYR A 13 11.99 -15.17 10.32
N GLN A 14 11.50 -15.74 11.42
CA GLN A 14 11.90 -17.03 11.93
C GLN A 14 10.63 -17.85 12.26
N ALA A 15 10.55 -19.06 11.73
CA ALA A 15 9.41 -19.94 12.00
C ALA A 15 9.23 -20.17 13.51
N ASN A 16 7.99 -20.18 13.97
CA ASN A 16 7.60 -20.40 15.37
C ASN A 16 8.14 -19.36 16.39
N LYS A 17 8.63 -18.20 15.92
CA LYS A 17 9.08 -17.12 16.79
C LYS A 17 7.96 -16.10 16.99
N THR A 18 7.72 -15.76 18.25
CA THR A 18 6.87 -14.62 18.62
C THR A 18 7.73 -13.37 18.75
N TYR A 19 7.31 -12.27 18.15
CA TYR A 19 7.99 -10.99 18.22
C TYR A 19 7.23 -10.02 19.11
N ASN A 20 7.96 -9.32 19.97
CA ASN A 20 7.39 -8.19 20.70
C ASN A 20 7.57 -6.93 19.84
N TYR A 21 6.50 -6.17 19.62
CA TYR A 21 6.55 -4.95 18.81
C TYR A 21 7.54 -3.90 19.33
N THR A 22 7.82 -3.90 20.65
CA THR A 22 8.78 -2.97 21.27
C THR A 22 10.24 -3.28 20.91
N SER A 23 10.54 -4.50 20.48
CA SER A 23 11.89 -4.92 20.07
C SER A 23 12.10 -4.92 18.56
N LEU A 24 11.12 -4.48 17.79
CA LEU A 24 11.24 -4.39 16.33
C LEU A 24 11.73 -3.02 15.89
N HIS A 25 12.72 -3.01 15.01
CA HIS A 25 13.15 -1.79 14.34
C HIS A 25 12.04 -1.26 13.46
N ARG A 26 11.64 -0.01 13.62
CA ARG A 26 10.43 0.53 12.98
C ARG A 26 10.54 1.99 12.54
N LEU A 27 9.80 2.31 11.51
CA LEU A 27 9.58 3.67 11.06
C LEU A 27 8.36 4.26 11.80
N THR A 28 8.53 5.47 12.30
CA THR A 28 7.50 6.23 13.03
C THR A 28 7.27 7.59 12.39
N TYR A 29 6.23 8.29 12.82
CA TYR A 29 5.84 9.58 12.24
C TYR A 29 5.68 9.50 10.71
N ILE A 30 5.03 8.44 10.25
CA ILE A 30 4.81 8.16 8.82
C ILE A 30 4.06 9.32 8.12
N ASN A 31 3.22 10.05 8.84
CA ASN A 31 2.54 11.25 8.35
C ASN A 31 3.48 12.42 7.99
N TYR A 32 4.77 12.31 8.29
CA TYR A 32 5.83 13.24 7.90
C TYR A 32 6.76 12.67 6.80
N ALA A 33 6.41 11.56 6.19
CA ALA A 33 7.23 10.91 5.17
C ALA A 33 7.19 11.67 3.82
N ASN A 34 7.48 12.96 3.82
CA ASN A 34 7.44 13.87 2.68
C ASN A 34 8.44 15.03 2.83
N LYS A 35 8.41 15.98 1.90
CA LYS A 35 9.14 17.25 1.93
C LYS A 35 8.22 18.41 1.55
N ALA A 36 6.98 18.40 2.05
CA ALA A 36 5.94 19.37 1.71
C ALA A 36 6.07 20.69 2.46
N GLY A 37 6.79 20.71 3.58
CA GLY A 37 7.00 21.90 4.38
C GLY A 37 8.01 22.89 3.80
N SER A 38 8.14 24.02 4.44
CA SER A 38 9.07 25.09 4.04
C SER A 38 10.51 24.57 3.94
N ASN A 39 11.23 25.01 2.92
CA ASN A 39 12.60 24.60 2.62
C ASN A 39 12.78 23.09 2.40
N GLY A 40 11.72 22.38 1.98
CA GLY A 40 11.77 20.94 1.75
C GLY A 40 11.84 20.10 3.02
N ASN A 41 11.40 20.63 4.14
CA ASN A 41 11.29 19.89 5.39
C ASN A 41 10.07 18.96 5.38
N PRO A 42 10.06 17.88 6.16
CA PRO A 42 8.89 17.08 6.40
C PRO A 42 7.75 17.90 7.02
N GLU A 43 6.54 17.71 6.51
CA GLU A 43 5.33 18.35 7.04
C GLU A 43 4.26 17.31 7.33
N SER A 44 3.50 17.53 8.42
CA SER A 44 2.44 16.61 8.80
C SER A 44 1.24 16.70 7.87
N ILE A 45 0.79 15.55 7.35
CA ILE A 45 -0.47 15.46 6.62
C ILE A 45 -1.70 15.36 7.55
N GLY A 46 -1.49 15.37 8.86
CA GLY A 46 -2.52 15.23 9.88
C GLY A 46 -2.29 14.05 10.82
N THR A 47 -3.30 13.74 11.64
CA THR A 47 -3.26 12.57 12.53
C THR A 47 -3.36 11.28 11.74
N LEU A 48 -2.33 10.44 11.82
CA LEU A 48 -2.25 9.19 11.08
C LEU A 48 -3.32 8.20 11.57
N THR A 49 -4.09 7.66 10.64
CA THR A 49 -5.14 6.68 10.91
C THR A 49 -4.83 5.29 10.36
N ARG A 50 -4.04 5.20 9.30
CA ARG A 50 -3.63 3.92 8.69
C ARG A 50 -2.35 4.12 7.88
N CYS A 51 -1.49 3.12 7.83
CA CYS A 51 -0.40 3.03 6.85
C CYS A 51 -0.24 1.61 6.32
N ASP A 52 0.43 1.50 5.19
CA ASP A 52 0.83 0.25 4.55
C ASP A 52 2.14 0.46 3.80
N ALA A 53 2.83 -0.62 3.45
CA ALA A 53 4.09 -0.54 2.73
C ALA A 53 4.34 -1.76 1.84
N ALA A 54 5.04 -1.54 0.72
CA ALA A 54 5.49 -2.61 -0.16
C ALA A 54 6.90 -2.35 -0.68
N LEU A 55 7.65 -3.42 -0.92
CA LEU A 55 8.95 -3.35 -1.59
C LEU A 55 8.77 -3.48 -3.10
N SER A 56 9.64 -2.81 -3.87
CA SER A 56 9.78 -3.12 -5.30
C SER A 56 10.22 -4.58 -5.48
N THR A 57 9.91 -5.17 -6.64
CA THR A 57 10.19 -6.60 -6.88
C THR A 57 11.69 -6.93 -6.85
N ASP A 58 12.57 -5.96 -7.08
CA ASP A 58 14.03 -6.06 -6.94
C ASP A 58 14.55 -5.64 -5.55
N SER A 59 13.65 -5.31 -4.62
CA SER A 59 13.96 -4.89 -3.25
C SER A 59 14.85 -3.65 -3.13
N LYS A 60 14.93 -2.80 -4.16
CA LYS A 60 15.71 -1.56 -4.11
C LYS A 60 14.96 -0.40 -3.50
N TYR A 61 13.64 -0.43 -3.56
CA TYR A 61 12.78 0.65 -3.12
C TYR A 61 11.66 0.14 -2.22
N ILE A 62 11.20 1.01 -1.34
CA ILE A 62 10.00 0.80 -0.53
C ILE A 62 9.03 1.95 -0.76
N ILE A 63 7.78 1.63 -1.06
CA ILE A 63 6.67 2.58 -1.03
C ILE A 63 5.97 2.49 0.32
N ILE A 64 5.67 3.63 0.90
CA ILE A 64 4.88 3.75 2.12
C ILE A 64 3.64 4.57 1.79
N TRP A 65 2.48 4.01 2.04
CA TRP A 65 1.20 4.69 1.96
C TRP A 65 0.72 5.07 3.36
N ALA A 66 0.14 6.26 3.49
CA ALA A 66 -0.36 6.77 4.75
C ALA A 66 -1.68 7.53 4.56
N LYS A 67 -2.59 7.38 5.52
CA LYS A 67 -3.86 8.11 5.57
C LYS A 67 -3.96 8.92 6.85
N ALA A 68 -4.33 10.21 6.71
CA ALA A 68 -4.63 11.11 7.80
C ALA A 68 -5.83 12.00 7.44
N GLY A 69 -6.99 11.71 8.01
CA GLY A 69 -8.24 12.35 7.58
C GLY A 69 -8.54 12.09 6.10
N SER A 70 -8.68 13.15 5.32
CA SER A 70 -8.82 13.10 3.85
C SER A 70 -7.49 13.06 3.11
N ASN A 71 -6.36 13.26 3.77
CA ASN A 71 -5.05 13.23 3.12
C ASN A 71 -4.54 11.81 2.93
N LEU A 72 -4.09 11.50 1.71
CA LEU A 72 -3.40 10.27 1.33
C LEU A 72 -2.00 10.62 0.89
N GLN A 73 -1.00 10.05 1.52
CA GLN A 73 0.41 10.26 1.19
C GLN A 73 1.02 8.98 0.67
N TYR A 74 1.81 9.11 -0.39
CA TYR A 74 2.62 8.06 -0.97
C TYR A 74 4.07 8.52 -0.96
N SER A 75 4.96 7.71 -0.41
CA SER A 75 6.35 8.10 -0.19
C SER A 75 7.28 6.96 -0.56
N CYS A 76 8.10 7.14 -1.57
CA CYS A 76 9.03 6.13 -2.05
C CYS A 76 10.45 6.44 -1.58
N TYR A 77 11.09 5.46 -0.99
CA TYR A 77 12.44 5.55 -0.44
C TYR A 77 13.39 4.54 -1.08
N ASP A 78 14.66 4.88 -1.10
CA ASP A 78 15.75 3.91 -1.28
C ASP A 78 15.76 2.94 -0.10
N PHE A 79 15.52 1.65 -0.36
CA PHE A 79 15.38 0.67 0.72
C PHE A 79 16.71 0.35 1.42
N THR A 80 17.83 0.45 0.71
CA THR A 80 19.15 0.29 1.32
C THR A 80 19.40 1.35 2.38
N GLU A 81 19.06 2.61 2.09
CA GLU A 81 19.23 3.70 3.04
C GLU A 81 18.23 3.60 4.23
N VAL A 82 17.00 3.12 3.97
CA VAL A 82 16.04 2.83 5.06
C VAL A 82 16.60 1.76 6.00
N ASN A 83 17.19 0.69 5.46
CA ASN A 83 17.81 -0.35 6.28
C ASN A 83 18.99 0.20 7.10
N LYS A 84 19.85 1.04 6.49
CA LYS A 84 20.95 1.70 7.24
C LYS A 84 20.44 2.54 8.41
N ALA A 85 19.31 3.22 8.26
CA ALA A 85 18.70 3.98 9.35
C ALA A 85 18.18 3.03 10.44
N LEU A 86 17.47 1.97 10.05
CA LEU A 86 16.95 0.97 10.97
C LEU A 86 18.04 0.12 11.67
N ASP A 87 19.24 -0.01 11.06
CA ASP A 87 20.37 -0.68 11.69
C ASP A 87 20.99 0.16 12.81
N LYS A 88 20.85 1.49 12.73
CA LYS A 88 21.41 2.43 13.73
C LYS A 88 20.46 2.70 14.89
N GLU A 89 19.17 2.70 14.65
CA GLU A 89 18.14 3.10 15.61
C GLU A 89 16.97 2.13 15.61
N GLU A 90 16.52 1.71 16.77
CA GLU A 90 15.31 0.89 16.91
C GLU A 90 14.06 1.61 16.40
N THR A 91 13.97 2.91 16.66
CA THR A 91 12.85 3.75 16.26
C THR A 91 13.33 4.90 15.41
N VAL A 92 13.05 4.83 14.10
CA VAL A 92 13.49 5.81 13.11
C VAL A 92 12.33 6.73 12.74
N SER A 93 12.51 8.02 12.98
CA SER A 93 11.46 9.04 12.77
C SER A 93 11.49 9.59 11.34
N CYS A 94 10.40 9.46 10.59
CA CYS A 94 10.24 10.12 9.29
C CYS A 94 10.23 11.66 9.41
N LYS A 95 9.96 12.20 10.60
CA LYS A 95 9.93 13.64 10.85
C LYS A 95 11.32 14.25 10.94
N SER A 96 12.30 13.54 11.48
CA SER A 96 13.59 14.13 11.89
C SER A 96 14.84 13.38 11.46
N ASN A 97 14.71 12.14 10.95
CA ASN A 97 15.88 11.35 10.58
C ASN A 97 16.48 11.82 9.24
N SER A 98 17.74 12.27 9.28
CA SER A 98 18.44 12.82 8.12
C SER A 98 18.76 11.80 7.03
N ILE A 99 18.90 10.51 7.36
CA ILE A 99 19.11 9.43 6.40
C ILE A 99 17.83 9.26 5.59
N LEU A 100 16.68 9.15 6.26
CA LEU A 100 15.38 9.03 5.57
C LEU A 100 15.08 10.24 4.70
N SER A 101 15.37 11.46 5.16
CA SER A 101 15.17 12.65 4.35
C SER A 101 15.97 12.62 3.05
N LYS A 102 17.20 12.08 3.06
CA LYS A 102 18.03 11.90 1.85
C LYS A 102 17.60 10.70 1.01
N ALA A 103 17.06 9.66 1.62
CA ALA A 103 16.64 8.43 0.96
C ALA A 103 15.34 8.60 0.16
N LEU A 104 14.55 9.65 0.44
CA LEU A 104 13.27 9.90 -0.23
C LEU A 104 13.50 10.19 -1.72
N LYS A 105 12.94 9.35 -2.60
CA LYS A 105 13.04 9.46 -4.06
C LYS A 105 11.95 10.33 -4.64
N TYR A 106 10.72 10.12 -4.20
CA TYR A 106 9.56 10.95 -4.53
C TYR A 106 8.49 10.79 -3.46
N TYR A 107 7.60 11.74 -3.42
CA TYR A 107 6.33 11.67 -2.69
C TYR A 107 5.25 12.42 -3.46
N PHE A 108 4.01 12.10 -3.15
CA PHE A 108 2.86 12.94 -3.49
C PHE A 108 1.78 12.79 -2.43
N ILE A 109 0.96 13.83 -2.32
CA ILE A 109 -0.17 13.88 -1.40
C ILE A 109 -1.42 14.10 -2.25
N LYS A 110 -2.44 13.30 -2.00
CA LYS A 110 -3.76 13.41 -2.64
C LYS A 110 -4.83 13.62 -1.58
N GLN A 111 -5.87 14.33 -1.97
CA GLN A 111 -7.11 14.33 -1.19
C GLN A 111 -7.89 13.07 -1.52
N SER A 112 -8.34 12.39 -0.48
CA SER A 112 -9.32 11.32 -0.59
C SER A 112 -10.68 11.97 -0.81
N ASP A 113 -10.99 12.36 -2.04
CA ASP A 113 -12.37 12.61 -2.35
C ASP A 113 -13.04 11.30 -2.78
N GLU A 114 -14.30 11.19 -2.44
CA GLU A 114 -15.09 9.99 -2.69
C GLU A 114 -15.39 9.78 -4.17
N THR A 115 -15.06 10.74 -5.03
CA THR A 115 -15.37 10.74 -6.46
C THR A 115 -14.18 10.40 -7.35
N THR A 116 -12.96 10.77 -6.94
CA THR A 116 -11.74 10.61 -7.76
C THR A 116 -10.86 9.44 -7.31
N TYR A 117 -11.06 8.94 -6.10
CA TYR A 117 -10.33 7.79 -5.59
C TYR A 117 -11.08 6.51 -5.95
N PRO A 118 -10.47 5.57 -6.68
CA PRO A 118 -11.17 4.35 -7.01
C PRO A 118 -11.59 3.68 -5.71
N GLN A 119 -12.88 3.74 -5.43
CA GLN A 119 -13.58 2.93 -4.46
C GLN A 119 -13.17 3.09 -2.97
N LYS A 120 -12.96 4.28 -2.48
CA LYS A 120 -12.96 4.66 -1.04
C LYS A 120 -12.25 3.76 -0.01
N SER A 121 -11.99 2.49 -0.30
CA SER A 121 -11.39 1.53 0.62
C SER A 121 -10.08 1.00 0.06
N PHE A 122 -8.98 1.51 0.57
CA PHE A 122 -7.64 0.98 0.29
C PHE A 122 -7.50 -0.42 0.87
N GLN A 123 -6.99 -1.38 0.07
CA GLN A 123 -6.80 -2.77 0.48
C GLN A 123 -5.34 -3.21 0.40
N GLY A 124 -4.60 -2.78 -0.60
CA GLY A 124 -3.19 -3.14 -0.70
C GLY A 124 -2.43 -2.28 -1.71
N ILE A 125 -1.11 -2.34 -1.63
CA ILE A 125 -0.20 -1.57 -2.46
C ILE A 125 0.98 -2.44 -2.90
N GLU A 126 1.45 -2.23 -4.13
CA GLU A 126 2.68 -2.83 -4.66
C GLU A 126 3.47 -1.80 -5.47
N LEU A 127 4.80 -1.96 -5.49
CA LEU A 127 5.71 -1.09 -6.20
C LEU A 127 6.44 -1.84 -7.30
N THR A 128 6.44 -1.30 -8.52
CA THR A 128 7.26 -1.83 -9.61
C THR A 128 8.71 -1.35 -9.50
N ASN A 129 9.64 -2.03 -10.19
CA ASN A 129 11.04 -1.56 -10.32
C ASN A 129 11.14 -0.22 -11.05
N GLY A 130 10.17 0.10 -11.92
CA GLY A 130 10.04 1.40 -12.60
C GLY A 130 9.36 2.47 -11.74
N LEU A 131 9.09 2.17 -10.46
CA LEU A 131 8.51 3.08 -9.48
C LEU A 131 7.05 3.49 -9.75
N ASN A 132 6.32 2.73 -10.57
CA ASN A 132 4.88 2.82 -10.64
C ASN A 132 4.24 1.99 -9.51
N ILE A 133 3.08 2.41 -9.08
CA ILE A 133 2.34 1.80 -7.98
C ILE A 133 1.13 1.07 -8.55
N TYR A 134 0.91 -0.16 -8.09
CA TYR A 134 -0.40 -0.81 -8.21
C TYR A 134 -1.08 -0.79 -6.85
N GLN A 135 -2.34 -0.42 -6.85
CA GLN A 135 -3.16 -0.34 -5.64
C GLN A 135 -4.47 -1.06 -5.83
N SER A 136 -4.80 -1.95 -4.91
CA SER A 136 -6.14 -2.55 -4.83
C SER A 136 -7.03 -1.74 -3.90
N SER A 137 -8.30 -1.64 -4.27
CA SER A 137 -9.33 -0.91 -3.53
C SER A 137 -10.68 -1.59 -3.71
N GLY A 138 -11.51 -1.52 -2.71
CA GLY A 138 -12.85 -2.08 -2.72
C GLY A 138 -13.30 -2.52 -1.35
N LYS A 139 -14.57 -2.78 -1.21
CA LYS A 139 -15.22 -3.42 -0.07
C LYS A 139 -16.61 -3.90 -0.49
N ASP A 140 -17.31 -4.60 0.39
CA ASP A 140 -18.72 -4.94 0.20
C ASP A 140 -19.52 -3.73 -0.28
N ASN A 141 -20.36 -3.93 -1.27
CA ASN A 141 -21.22 -2.93 -1.93
C ASN A 141 -20.50 -1.86 -2.77
N LEU A 142 -19.19 -1.96 -2.97
CA LEU A 142 -18.43 -1.11 -3.89
C LEU A 142 -17.79 -1.94 -5.01
N ASP A 143 -17.50 -1.27 -6.14
CA ASP A 143 -16.72 -1.91 -7.19
C ASP A 143 -15.29 -2.16 -6.69
N ASN A 144 -14.82 -3.37 -6.84
CA ASN A 144 -13.44 -3.72 -6.56
C ASN A 144 -12.58 -3.28 -7.76
N CYS A 145 -11.47 -2.63 -7.50
CA CYS A 145 -10.60 -2.19 -8.57
C CYS A 145 -9.11 -2.29 -8.24
N ILE A 146 -8.31 -2.33 -9.31
CA ILE A 146 -6.86 -2.15 -9.26
C ILE A 146 -6.55 -0.90 -10.07
N ALA A 147 -5.72 -0.02 -9.53
CA ALA A 147 -5.24 1.18 -10.20
C ALA A 147 -3.73 1.11 -10.41
N ASN A 148 -3.27 1.55 -11.60
CA ASN A 148 -1.87 1.82 -11.90
C ASN A 148 -1.63 3.33 -11.72
N ILE A 149 -0.72 3.70 -10.83
CA ILE A 149 -0.45 5.09 -10.44
C ILE A 149 1.04 5.38 -10.75
N SER A 150 1.28 6.47 -11.46
CA SER A 150 2.65 6.92 -11.75
C SER A 150 3.33 7.51 -10.51
N LYS A 151 4.65 7.62 -10.53
CA LYS A 151 5.45 8.28 -9.49
C LYS A 151 5.11 9.76 -9.27
N SER A 152 4.40 10.40 -10.19
CA SER A 152 3.86 11.76 -10.03
C SER A 152 2.45 11.78 -9.45
N GLY A 153 1.91 10.63 -9.10
CA GLY A 153 0.57 10.48 -8.54
C GLY A 153 -0.56 10.54 -9.56
N ASN A 154 -0.25 10.49 -10.85
CA ASN A 154 -1.27 10.43 -11.90
C ASN A 154 -1.74 8.99 -12.09
N TRP A 155 -3.05 8.82 -12.14
CA TRP A 155 -3.67 7.56 -12.52
C TRP A 155 -3.36 7.28 -13.98
N LYS A 156 -2.73 6.14 -14.28
CA LYS A 156 -2.47 5.70 -15.66
C LYS A 156 -3.63 4.90 -16.19
N SER A 157 -4.13 3.99 -15.38
CA SER A 157 -5.25 3.12 -15.71
C SER A 157 -5.97 2.65 -14.46
N THR A 158 -7.21 2.25 -14.63
CA THR A 158 -8.03 1.65 -13.59
C THR A 158 -8.80 0.48 -14.19
N ALA A 159 -8.71 -0.70 -13.61
CA ALA A 159 -9.52 -1.84 -13.98
C ALA A 159 -10.51 -2.17 -12.86
N VAL A 160 -11.78 -2.21 -13.20
CA VAL A 160 -12.81 -2.79 -12.35
C VAL A 160 -12.73 -4.31 -12.48
N ILE A 161 -12.57 -4.99 -11.35
CA ILE A 161 -12.34 -6.42 -11.32
C ILE A 161 -13.68 -7.16 -11.22
N SER A 162 -14.01 -7.90 -12.27
CA SER A 162 -15.05 -8.92 -12.23
C SER A 162 -14.39 -10.29 -12.11
N VAL A 163 -14.66 -11.00 -11.06
CA VAL A 163 -13.99 -12.27 -10.77
C VAL A 163 -14.95 -13.42 -11.05
N PRO A 164 -14.64 -14.35 -11.97
CA PRO A 164 -15.45 -15.54 -12.17
C PRO A 164 -15.30 -16.51 -11.00
N ARG A 165 -16.38 -17.13 -10.56
CA ARG A 165 -16.33 -18.29 -9.65
C ARG A 165 -15.75 -19.51 -10.37
N PHE A 166 -14.97 -20.31 -9.64
CA PHE A 166 -14.56 -21.64 -10.09
C PHE A 166 -15.80 -22.55 -10.20
N ASN A 167 -15.88 -23.30 -11.29
CA ASN A 167 -16.86 -24.29 -11.76
C ASN A 167 -17.85 -23.79 -12.81
N ASP A 168 -17.33 -23.25 -13.93
CA ASP A 168 -18.07 -22.99 -15.19
C ASP A 168 -19.34 -22.13 -15.08
N GLU A 169 -19.76 -21.74 -13.91
CA GLU A 169 -20.80 -20.75 -13.73
C GLU A 169 -20.16 -19.36 -13.70
N LYS A 170 -20.48 -18.54 -14.68
CA LYS A 170 -20.25 -17.09 -14.66
C LYS A 170 -21.03 -16.48 -13.50
N VAL A 171 -20.49 -16.51 -12.31
CA VAL A 171 -21.02 -15.70 -11.23
C VAL A 171 -20.52 -14.29 -11.45
N ILE A 172 -21.39 -13.46 -11.96
CA ILE A 172 -21.24 -12.01 -11.80
C ILE A 172 -21.26 -11.78 -10.29
N LEU A 173 -20.08 -11.59 -9.71
CA LEU A 173 -19.99 -11.27 -8.31
C LEU A 173 -20.68 -9.93 -8.11
N ASN A 174 -21.85 -9.99 -7.51
CA ASN A 174 -22.58 -8.81 -7.12
C ASN A 174 -21.68 -7.97 -6.21
N LYS A 175 -21.62 -6.66 -6.40
CA LYS A 175 -20.87 -5.70 -5.57
C LYS A 175 -21.06 -5.92 -4.06
N SER A 176 -22.19 -6.50 -3.66
CA SER A 176 -22.53 -6.76 -2.27
C SER A 176 -21.73 -7.87 -1.61
N ASN A 177 -21.04 -8.74 -2.36
CA ASN A 177 -20.53 -9.99 -1.82
C ASN A 177 -19.02 -10.19 -2.01
N VAL A 178 -18.31 -9.23 -2.61
CA VAL A 178 -16.87 -9.37 -2.88
C VAL A 178 -16.09 -8.20 -2.33
N GLU A 179 -15.03 -8.51 -1.63
CA GLU A 179 -14.02 -7.55 -1.19
C GLU A 179 -12.66 -7.98 -1.75
N ILE A 180 -12.00 -7.08 -2.48
CA ILE A 180 -10.62 -7.27 -2.87
C ILE A 180 -9.74 -6.96 -1.67
N GLU A 181 -8.71 -7.78 -1.46
CA GLU A 181 -7.74 -7.62 -0.38
C GLU A 181 -6.36 -7.23 -0.94
N GLY A 182 -5.30 -7.78 -0.39
CA GLY A 182 -3.94 -7.51 -0.81
C GLY A 182 -3.66 -7.78 -2.28
N ILE A 183 -2.66 -7.11 -2.81
CA ILE A 183 -2.16 -7.26 -4.18
C ILE A 183 -0.67 -7.60 -4.15
N LYS A 184 -0.18 -8.38 -5.13
CA LYS A 184 1.24 -8.75 -5.26
C LYS A 184 1.69 -8.85 -6.70
N ILE A 185 2.82 -8.23 -7.02
CA ILE A 185 3.48 -8.39 -8.32
C ILE A 185 4.35 -9.66 -8.30
N ARG A 186 4.21 -10.50 -9.34
CA ARG A 186 5.14 -11.60 -9.60
C ARG A 186 5.34 -11.77 -11.10
N GLY A 187 6.53 -11.45 -11.59
CA GLY A 187 6.84 -11.45 -13.02
C GLY A 187 5.95 -10.46 -13.79
N SER A 188 5.29 -10.94 -14.83
CA SER A 188 4.35 -10.16 -15.65
C SER A 188 2.94 -10.07 -15.07
N LYS A 189 2.67 -10.71 -13.93
CA LYS A 189 1.32 -10.82 -13.36
C LYS A 189 1.14 -10.00 -12.10
N LEU A 190 -0.10 -9.54 -11.91
CA LEU A 190 -0.63 -9.03 -10.65
C LEU A 190 -1.49 -10.14 -10.03
N PHE A 191 -1.14 -10.56 -8.84
CA PHE A 191 -1.95 -11.44 -8.01
C PHE A 191 -2.72 -10.59 -7.01
N PHE A 192 -3.96 -10.93 -6.76
CA PHE A 192 -4.78 -10.28 -5.74
C PHE A 192 -5.67 -11.29 -5.03
N ALA A 193 -5.87 -11.07 -3.75
CA ALA A 193 -6.78 -11.86 -2.95
C ALA A 193 -8.18 -11.24 -2.96
N THR A 194 -9.19 -12.08 -2.86
CA THR A 194 -10.58 -11.65 -2.65
C THR A 194 -11.23 -12.47 -1.57
N ILE A 195 -12.11 -11.85 -0.82
CA ILE A 195 -13.04 -12.52 0.09
C ILE A 195 -14.42 -12.43 -0.53
N ILE A 196 -15.12 -13.57 -0.58
CA ILE A 196 -16.52 -13.63 -1.03
C ILE A 196 -17.41 -13.86 0.18
N ASN A 197 -18.21 -12.85 0.51
CA ASN A 197 -19.13 -12.86 1.63
C ASN A 197 -20.51 -13.45 1.21
N ASP A 198 -20.52 -14.71 0.81
CA ASP A 198 -21.73 -15.45 0.42
C ASP A 198 -22.27 -16.38 1.54
N GLY A 199 -21.87 -16.10 2.77
CA GLY A 199 -22.16 -16.94 3.95
C GLY A 199 -21.09 -17.99 4.25
N SER A 200 -20.23 -18.33 3.28
CA SER A 200 -19.13 -19.30 3.44
C SER A 200 -17.76 -18.66 3.70
N ARG A 201 -17.64 -17.34 3.50
CA ARG A 201 -16.37 -16.57 3.59
C ARG A 201 -15.21 -17.20 2.83
N ASN A 202 -15.46 -17.59 1.59
CA ASN A 202 -14.43 -18.17 0.75
C ASN A 202 -13.41 -17.10 0.33
N SER A 203 -12.14 -17.46 0.42
CA SER A 203 -11.03 -16.62 -0.04
C SER A 203 -10.41 -17.22 -1.30
N TYR A 204 -10.12 -16.38 -2.29
CA TYR A 204 -9.53 -16.79 -3.55
C TYR A 204 -8.35 -15.90 -3.91
N ILE A 205 -7.40 -16.45 -4.67
CA ILE A 205 -6.30 -15.70 -5.25
C ILE A 205 -6.45 -15.76 -6.77
N TYR A 206 -6.51 -14.60 -7.38
CA TYR A 206 -6.59 -14.43 -8.83
C TYR A 206 -5.34 -13.76 -9.38
N SER A 207 -5.14 -13.83 -10.68
CA SER A 207 -4.09 -13.08 -11.35
C SER A 207 -4.55 -12.51 -12.68
N ILE A 208 -4.03 -11.33 -13.02
CA ILE A 208 -4.17 -10.70 -14.34
C ILE A 208 -2.78 -10.37 -14.88
N ASP A 209 -2.64 -10.28 -16.19
CA ASP A 209 -1.42 -9.76 -16.80
C ASP A 209 -1.31 -8.25 -16.58
N LYS A 210 -0.12 -7.77 -16.24
CA LYS A 210 0.13 -6.32 -16.03
C LYS A 210 -0.15 -5.50 -17.29
N SER A 211 0.05 -6.10 -18.48
CA SER A 211 -0.23 -5.45 -19.76
C SER A 211 -1.69 -5.02 -19.93
N VAL A 212 -2.61 -5.55 -19.14
CA VAL A 212 -4.00 -5.08 -19.09
C VAL A 212 -4.11 -3.70 -18.44
N MET A 213 -3.08 -3.32 -17.65
CA MET A 213 -3.05 -2.10 -16.84
C MET A 213 -2.01 -1.06 -17.32
N ASP A 214 -1.14 -1.42 -18.25
CA ASP A 214 -0.02 -0.58 -18.74
C ASP A 214 -0.41 0.33 -19.92
#